data_9a1956e2c31bee805d3eade5b40b7350
#
_entry.id   9a1956e2c31bee805d3eade5b40b7350
#
_cell.length_a   1.000
_cell.length_b   1.000
_cell.length_c   1.000
_cell.angle_alpha   90.00
_cell.angle_beta   90.00
_cell.angle_gamma   90.00
#
_symmetry.space_group_name_H-M   'P 1'
#
loop_
_entity.id
_entity.type
_entity.pdbx_description
1 polymer ?
#
loop_
_entity_poly.entity_id
_entity_poly.type
_entity_poly.pdbx_seq_one_letter_code
_entity_poly.pdbx_strand_id
1 'polypeptide(L)'
;VAVDGRILGVVRAGFLHGQLLVPAPVLAELQGLADAGDDTKRSRGRRGLETLEALKREPGVNVEVLEDEIPAVAEVDAKLVRICLDRGLPLLTLDSNLAKAAGLAGVHVMSLHALGLAMRPAVAAGDDVSVLLLRAGKEPGQAVGYLDDGTMVVAERSRDNVGDEIVVRVTSVLTTANGRMVFGQPAGAVPHHAHGAPERITGRPT
;
A
#
# COMPACT_ATOMS: atom_id res chain seq x y z
N VAL A 1 -0.64 11.07 -3.72
CA VAL A 1 -1.87 10.58 -4.38
C VAL A 1 -1.68 10.56 -5.89
N ALA A 2 -1.36 11.69 -6.53
CA ALA A 2 -1.23 11.78 -7.98
C ALA A 2 -0.18 10.82 -8.56
N VAL A 3 1.02 10.77 -8.00
CA VAL A 3 2.14 9.92 -8.46
C VAL A 3 1.78 8.42 -8.46
N ASP A 4 0.93 7.99 -7.55
CA ASP A 4 0.52 6.59 -7.41
C ASP A 4 -0.49 6.15 -8.48
N GLY A 5 -1.34 7.07 -8.95
CA GLY A 5 -2.37 6.83 -9.98
C GLY A 5 -3.60 6.05 -9.50
N ARG A 6 -3.59 5.44 -8.31
CA ARG A 6 -4.74 4.66 -7.78
C ARG A 6 -5.99 5.49 -7.57
N ILE A 7 -5.85 6.79 -7.41
CA ILE A 7 -6.98 7.72 -7.28
C ILE A 7 -7.96 7.62 -8.45
N LEU A 8 -7.49 7.36 -9.67
CA LEU A 8 -8.35 7.15 -10.84
C LEU A 8 -9.31 5.98 -10.63
N GLY A 9 -8.84 4.88 -10.05
CA GLY A 9 -9.69 3.75 -9.70
C GLY A 9 -10.76 4.10 -8.67
N VAL A 10 -10.42 4.91 -7.67
CA VAL A 10 -11.35 5.35 -6.61
C VAL A 10 -12.45 6.27 -7.20
N VAL A 11 -12.07 7.17 -8.12
CA VAL A 11 -13.01 8.04 -8.85
C VAL A 11 -13.93 7.20 -9.76
N ARG A 12 -13.38 6.32 -10.58
CA ARG A 12 -14.15 5.45 -11.49
C ARG A 12 -15.09 4.51 -10.77
N ALA A 13 -14.72 4.08 -9.56
CA ALA A 13 -15.59 3.27 -8.69
C ALA A 13 -16.68 4.10 -7.99
N GLY A 14 -16.73 5.43 -8.18
CA GLY A 14 -17.76 6.31 -7.61
C GLY A 14 -17.56 6.69 -6.14
N PHE A 15 -16.45 6.29 -5.51
CA PHE A 15 -16.17 6.62 -4.09
C PHE A 15 -15.67 8.06 -3.89
N LEU A 16 -15.12 8.67 -4.92
CA LEU A 16 -14.67 10.06 -4.89
C LEU A 16 -15.34 10.82 -6.05
N HIS A 17 -16.05 11.88 -5.73
CA HIS A 17 -16.78 12.72 -6.68
C HIS A 17 -16.78 14.19 -6.23
N GLY A 18 -17.16 15.09 -7.14
CA GLY A 18 -17.24 16.53 -6.86
C GLY A 18 -15.94 17.27 -7.18
N GLN A 19 -15.67 18.35 -6.47
CA GLN A 19 -14.51 19.20 -6.74
C GLN A 19 -13.25 18.66 -6.06
N LEU A 20 -12.17 18.51 -6.84
CA LEU A 20 -10.83 18.17 -6.36
C LEU A 20 -9.93 19.39 -6.54
N LEU A 21 -9.50 19.99 -5.44
CA LEU A 21 -8.58 21.10 -5.44
C LEU A 21 -7.15 20.61 -5.37
N VAL A 22 -6.33 21.03 -6.32
CA VAL A 22 -4.88 20.74 -6.37
C VAL A 22 -4.13 22.01 -6.07
N PRO A 23 -3.55 22.18 -4.88
CA PRO A 23 -2.80 23.40 -4.55
C PRO A 23 -1.60 23.60 -5.47
N ALA A 24 -1.34 24.84 -5.89
CA ALA A 24 -0.23 25.20 -6.77
C ALA A 24 1.14 24.66 -6.30
N PRO A 25 1.49 24.62 -4.99
CA PRO A 25 2.72 23.99 -4.53
C PRO A 25 2.85 22.51 -4.88
N VAL A 26 1.75 21.76 -4.87
CA VAL A 26 1.75 20.34 -5.27
C VAL A 26 2.03 20.19 -6.76
N LEU A 27 1.42 21.03 -7.58
CA LEU A 27 1.67 21.05 -9.03
C LEU A 27 3.13 21.42 -9.34
N ALA A 28 3.66 22.42 -8.65
CA ALA A 28 5.07 22.84 -8.80
C ALA A 28 6.04 21.73 -8.39
N GLU A 29 5.74 20.96 -7.33
CA GLU A 29 6.54 19.80 -6.93
C GLU A 29 6.52 18.70 -8.00
N LEU A 30 5.37 18.38 -8.59
CA LEU A 30 5.27 17.41 -9.66
C LEU A 30 6.05 17.84 -10.92
N GLN A 31 5.99 19.12 -11.27
CA GLN A 31 6.76 19.69 -12.37
C GLN A 31 8.27 19.61 -12.08
N GLY A 32 8.70 20.02 -10.90
CA GLY A 32 10.10 19.92 -10.49
C GLY A 32 10.62 18.47 -10.49
N LEU A 33 9.79 17.51 -10.11
CA LEU A 33 10.13 16.09 -10.26
C LEU A 33 10.22 15.67 -11.74
N ALA A 34 9.32 16.13 -12.60
CA ALA A 34 9.31 15.79 -14.03
C ALA A 34 10.53 16.34 -14.77
N ASP A 35 11.10 17.45 -14.29
CA ASP A 35 12.28 18.11 -14.85
C ASP A 35 13.60 17.65 -14.17
N ALA A 36 13.53 16.77 -13.18
CA ALA A 36 14.71 16.28 -12.46
C ALA A 36 15.66 15.52 -13.39
N GLY A 37 16.97 15.61 -13.11
CA GLY A 37 18.00 14.86 -13.82
C GLY A 37 17.96 13.34 -13.58
N ASP A 38 17.41 12.91 -12.45
CA ASP A 38 17.24 11.51 -12.05
C ASP A 38 16.03 10.89 -12.76
N ASP A 39 16.23 9.76 -13.45
CA ASP A 39 15.20 9.09 -14.25
C ASP A 39 14.01 8.60 -13.41
N THR A 40 14.26 8.16 -12.18
CA THR A 40 13.21 7.69 -11.27
C THR A 40 12.32 8.85 -10.81
N LYS A 41 12.93 9.96 -10.42
CA LYS A 41 12.20 11.18 -10.04
C LYS A 41 11.40 11.73 -11.22
N ARG A 42 12.03 11.81 -12.39
CA ARG A 42 11.40 12.28 -13.63
C ARG A 42 10.18 11.42 -14.01
N SER A 43 10.32 10.10 -13.98
CA SER A 43 9.20 9.17 -14.23
C SER A 43 8.05 9.36 -13.25
N ARG A 44 8.35 9.57 -11.97
CA ARG A 44 7.33 9.84 -10.93
C ARG A 44 6.61 11.16 -11.16
N GLY A 45 7.34 12.23 -11.49
CA GLY A 45 6.75 13.54 -11.79
C GLY A 45 5.80 13.47 -12.99
N ARG A 46 6.25 12.88 -14.10
CA ARG A 46 5.43 12.68 -15.31
C ARG A 46 4.16 11.88 -15.02
N ARG A 47 4.28 10.75 -14.34
CA ARG A 47 3.10 9.96 -13.94
C ARG A 47 2.11 10.77 -13.10
N GLY A 48 2.60 11.62 -12.20
CA GLY A 48 1.76 12.50 -11.41
C GLY A 48 0.97 13.48 -12.25
N LEU A 49 1.62 14.15 -13.21
CA LEU A 49 0.99 15.07 -14.14
C LEU A 49 -0.01 14.38 -15.06
N GLU A 50 0.34 13.21 -15.64
CA GLU A 50 -0.55 12.37 -16.45
C GLU A 50 -1.80 11.94 -15.64
N THR A 51 -1.63 11.61 -14.36
CA THR A 51 -2.76 11.27 -13.48
C THR A 51 -3.70 12.46 -13.28
N LEU A 52 -3.16 13.67 -13.07
CA LEU A 52 -3.98 14.88 -12.95
C LEU A 52 -4.73 15.20 -14.24
N GLU A 53 -4.08 15.04 -15.41
CA GLU A 53 -4.73 15.21 -16.69
C GLU A 53 -5.84 14.18 -16.94
N ALA A 54 -5.60 12.92 -16.56
CA ALA A 54 -6.60 11.88 -16.65
C ALA A 54 -7.81 12.18 -15.75
N LEU A 55 -7.57 12.63 -14.50
CA LEU A 55 -8.63 13.03 -13.56
C LEU A 55 -9.50 14.17 -14.12
N LYS A 56 -8.91 15.15 -14.83
CA LYS A 56 -9.69 16.23 -15.47
C LYS A 56 -10.68 15.73 -16.53
N ARG A 57 -10.46 14.54 -17.07
CA ARG A 57 -11.32 13.92 -18.10
C ARG A 57 -12.34 12.95 -17.53
N GLU A 58 -12.23 12.58 -16.23
CA GLU A 58 -13.13 11.62 -15.61
C GLU A 58 -14.47 12.28 -15.27
N PRO A 59 -15.58 11.65 -15.67
CA PRO A 59 -16.90 12.14 -15.25
C PRO A 59 -17.06 12.03 -13.73
N GLY A 60 -17.77 12.98 -13.15
CA GLY A 60 -18.06 13.00 -11.71
C GLY A 60 -17.06 13.73 -10.84
N VAL A 61 -15.88 14.11 -11.37
CA VAL A 61 -14.91 14.98 -10.67
C VAL A 61 -14.59 16.22 -11.49
N ASN A 62 -14.42 17.36 -10.80
CA ASN A 62 -13.93 18.60 -11.36
C ASN A 62 -12.60 18.94 -10.69
N VAL A 63 -11.51 18.92 -11.47
CA VAL A 63 -10.15 19.19 -10.96
C VAL A 63 -9.80 20.66 -11.23
N GLU A 64 -9.55 21.39 -10.16
CA GLU A 64 -9.18 22.79 -10.20
C GLU A 64 -7.85 23.02 -9.49
N VAL A 65 -7.00 23.87 -10.07
CA VAL A 65 -5.74 24.29 -9.42
C VAL A 65 -6.05 25.45 -8.50
N LEU A 66 -5.64 25.33 -7.24
CA LEU A 66 -5.80 26.34 -6.23
C LEU A 66 -4.53 27.20 -6.15
N GLU A 67 -4.66 28.47 -6.55
CA GLU A 67 -3.57 29.46 -6.61
C GLU A 67 -3.31 30.17 -5.25
N ASP A 68 -3.65 29.50 -4.13
CA ASP A 68 -3.44 30.11 -2.81
C ASP A 68 -1.94 30.20 -2.49
N GLU A 69 -1.47 31.41 -2.34
CA GLU A 69 -0.14 31.68 -1.80
C GLU A 69 -0.22 31.76 -0.26
N ILE A 70 0.56 30.91 0.42
CA ILE A 70 0.81 31.03 1.88
C ILE A 70 2.29 31.32 2.10
N PRO A 71 2.70 32.59 1.95
CA PRO A 71 4.11 32.97 1.98
C PRO A 71 4.79 32.68 3.32
N ALA A 72 4.02 32.70 4.41
CA ALA A 72 4.53 32.53 5.77
C ALA A 72 4.93 31.08 6.11
N VAL A 73 4.61 30.10 5.26
CA VAL A 73 4.88 28.68 5.49
C VAL A 73 5.79 28.16 4.39
N ALA A 74 6.97 27.65 4.75
CA ALA A 74 7.96 27.18 3.77
C ALA A 74 7.64 25.76 3.26
N GLU A 75 7.24 24.87 4.15
CA GLU A 75 7.02 23.45 3.83
C GLU A 75 5.68 23.19 3.14
N VAL A 76 5.68 22.38 2.09
CA VAL A 76 4.46 22.05 1.31
C VAL A 76 3.40 21.39 2.18
N ASP A 77 3.78 20.43 3.01
CA ASP A 77 2.85 19.71 3.89
C ASP A 77 2.13 20.65 4.87
N ALA A 78 2.87 21.58 5.47
CA ALA A 78 2.30 22.59 6.36
C ALA A 78 1.37 23.57 5.61
N LYS A 79 1.69 23.92 4.36
CA LYS A 79 0.79 24.70 3.49
C LYS A 79 -0.52 23.97 3.22
N LEU A 80 -0.46 22.66 2.92
CA LEU A 80 -1.64 21.85 2.67
C LEU A 80 -2.56 21.81 3.90
N VAL A 81 -2.00 21.58 5.07
CA VAL A 81 -2.76 21.58 6.33
C VAL A 81 -3.40 22.94 6.57
N ARG A 82 -2.68 24.01 6.35
CA ARG A 82 -3.18 25.37 6.54
C ARG A 82 -4.33 25.71 5.58
N ILE A 83 -4.20 25.38 4.29
CA ILE A 83 -5.27 25.55 3.29
C ILE A 83 -6.54 24.80 3.72
N CYS A 84 -6.39 23.55 4.17
CA CYS A 84 -7.51 22.74 4.61
C CYS A 84 -8.22 23.37 5.82
N LEU A 85 -7.46 23.88 6.80
CA LEU A 85 -8.03 24.56 7.97
C LEU A 85 -8.77 25.85 7.61
N ASP A 86 -8.12 26.70 6.82
CA ASP A 86 -8.67 28.03 6.50
C ASP A 86 -9.94 27.93 5.64
N ARG A 87 -10.04 26.90 4.82
CA ARG A 87 -11.18 26.69 3.92
C ARG A 87 -12.19 25.64 4.40
N GLY A 88 -11.93 24.98 5.53
CA GLY A 88 -12.77 23.88 6.04
C GLY A 88 -12.83 22.67 5.10
N LEU A 89 -11.74 22.39 4.36
CA LEU A 89 -11.68 21.35 3.36
C LEU A 89 -11.07 20.06 3.92
N PRO A 90 -11.51 18.86 3.48
CA PRO A 90 -10.84 17.62 3.79
C PRO A 90 -9.52 17.49 3.01
N LEU A 91 -8.53 16.84 3.63
CA LEU A 91 -7.26 16.51 3.00
C LEU A 91 -7.27 15.08 2.47
N LEU A 92 -7.11 14.90 1.16
CA LEU A 92 -6.95 13.61 0.52
C LEU A 92 -5.45 13.28 0.37
N THR A 93 -4.96 12.23 1.04
CA THR A 93 -3.55 11.87 1.01
C THR A 93 -3.29 10.35 1.06
N LEU A 94 -2.12 9.93 0.56
CA LEU A 94 -1.52 8.61 0.77
C LEU A 94 -0.40 8.66 1.81
N ASP A 95 0.09 9.86 2.14
CA ASP A 95 1.15 10.05 3.12
C ASP A 95 0.61 9.89 4.54
N SER A 96 1.14 8.90 5.27
CA SER A 96 0.71 8.60 6.63
C SER A 96 1.19 9.65 7.65
N ASN A 97 2.31 10.32 7.40
CA ASN A 97 2.84 11.34 8.29
C ASN A 97 2.03 12.63 8.13
N LEU A 98 1.80 13.05 6.89
CA LEU A 98 0.92 14.18 6.59
C LEU A 98 -0.50 13.93 7.12
N ALA A 99 -1.05 12.71 6.96
CA ALA A 99 -2.36 12.34 7.50
C ALA A 99 -2.43 12.52 9.03
N LYS A 100 -1.41 12.07 9.76
CA LYS A 100 -1.32 12.22 11.22
C LYS A 100 -1.21 13.70 11.62
N ALA A 101 -0.32 14.45 10.99
CA ALA A 101 -0.12 15.87 11.26
C ALA A 101 -1.41 16.68 11.02
N ALA A 102 -2.07 16.46 9.88
CA ALA A 102 -3.33 17.11 9.54
C ALA A 102 -4.46 16.75 10.52
N GLY A 103 -4.57 15.47 10.90
CA GLY A 103 -5.56 15.03 11.90
C GLY A 103 -5.35 15.67 13.27
N LEU A 104 -4.09 15.77 13.74
CA LEU A 104 -3.75 16.46 14.99
C LEU A 104 -4.07 17.96 14.93
N ALA A 105 -3.96 18.57 13.75
CA ALA A 105 -4.34 19.97 13.53
C ALA A 105 -5.87 20.18 13.40
N GLY A 106 -6.68 19.11 13.42
CA GLY A 106 -8.14 19.18 13.32
C GLY A 106 -8.68 19.14 11.88
N VAL A 107 -7.85 18.82 10.89
CA VAL A 107 -8.30 18.63 9.51
C VAL A 107 -8.95 17.27 9.35
N HIS A 108 -10.10 17.22 8.65
CA HIS A 108 -10.68 15.93 8.24
C HIS A 108 -9.80 15.28 7.16
N VAL A 109 -9.25 14.09 7.47
CA VAL A 109 -8.33 13.39 6.58
C VAL A 109 -9.02 12.23 5.85
N MET A 110 -8.94 12.24 4.52
CA MET A 110 -9.31 11.15 3.64
C MET A 110 -8.06 10.37 3.23
N SER A 111 -7.68 9.37 4.03
CA SER A 111 -6.50 8.56 3.77
C SER A 111 -6.83 7.40 2.83
N LEU A 112 -6.33 7.44 1.59
CA LEU A 112 -6.46 6.32 0.65
C LEU A 112 -5.67 5.08 1.11
N HIS A 113 -4.63 5.27 1.93
CA HIS A 113 -3.92 4.15 2.56
C HIS A 113 -4.82 3.43 3.57
N ALA A 114 -5.46 4.18 4.47
CA ALA A 114 -6.39 3.62 5.45
C ALA A 114 -7.61 2.97 4.78
N LEU A 115 -8.14 3.60 3.73
CA LEU A 115 -9.22 3.01 2.92
C LEU A 115 -8.79 1.67 2.32
N GLY A 116 -7.60 1.61 1.71
CA GLY A 116 -7.06 0.37 1.15
C GLY A 116 -6.91 -0.74 2.19
N LEU A 117 -6.47 -0.41 3.41
CA LEU A 117 -6.39 -1.37 4.52
C LEU A 117 -7.78 -1.83 4.98
N ALA A 118 -8.74 -0.91 5.09
CA ALA A 118 -10.11 -1.23 5.51
C ALA A 118 -10.86 -2.11 4.49
N MET A 119 -10.50 -2.01 3.21
CA MET A 119 -11.10 -2.79 2.11
C MET A 119 -10.45 -4.16 1.91
N ARG A 120 -9.36 -4.48 2.61
CA ARG A 120 -8.76 -5.82 2.52
C ARG A 120 -9.73 -6.86 3.07
N PRO A 121 -9.92 -8.00 2.36
CA PRO A 121 -10.68 -9.11 2.89
C PRO A 121 -10.13 -9.52 4.27
N ALA A 122 -11.02 -9.69 5.22
CA ALA A 122 -10.62 -10.22 6.51
C ALA A 122 -10.23 -11.69 6.33
N VAL A 123 -9.00 -12.04 6.69
CA VAL A 123 -8.57 -13.43 6.70
C VAL A 123 -9.46 -14.25 7.62
N ALA A 124 -9.98 -15.38 7.13
CA ALA A 124 -10.87 -16.28 7.84
C ALA A 124 -10.28 -17.69 7.94
N ALA A 125 -10.84 -18.52 8.81
CA ALA A 125 -10.48 -19.94 8.87
C ALA A 125 -10.84 -20.61 7.54
N GLY A 126 -9.90 -21.39 7.02
CA GLY A 126 -9.98 -22.04 5.71
C GLY A 126 -9.25 -21.30 4.58
N ASP A 127 -8.89 -20.04 4.77
CA ASP A 127 -8.13 -19.28 3.77
C ASP A 127 -6.66 -19.75 3.71
N ASP A 128 -6.07 -19.60 2.52
CA ASP A 128 -4.63 -19.79 2.30
C ASP A 128 -3.97 -18.42 2.22
N VAL A 129 -2.96 -18.19 3.09
CA VAL A 129 -2.21 -16.93 3.13
C VAL A 129 -0.72 -17.20 2.91
N SER A 130 -0.07 -16.39 2.05
CA SER A 130 1.38 -16.41 1.90
C SER A 130 2.00 -15.53 2.99
N VAL A 131 3.03 -16.05 3.68
CA VAL A 131 3.69 -15.34 4.77
C VAL A 131 5.17 -15.69 4.84
N LEU A 132 6.00 -14.66 4.96
CA LEU A 132 7.41 -14.81 5.31
C LEU A 132 7.54 -15.08 6.81
N LEU A 133 8.09 -16.22 7.17
CA LEU A 133 8.32 -16.60 8.58
C LEU A 133 9.62 -15.96 9.09
N LEU A 134 9.50 -15.09 10.08
CA LEU A 134 10.62 -14.26 10.55
C LEU A 134 11.36 -14.83 11.77
N ARG A 135 10.66 -15.62 12.60
CA ARG A 135 11.22 -16.15 13.84
C ARG A 135 10.44 -17.37 14.36
N ALA A 136 11.07 -18.14 15.25
CA ALA A 136 10.39 -19.19 15.97
C ALA A 136 9.25 -18.66 16.87
N GLY A 137 8.16 -19.41 16.98
CA GLY A 137 7.04 -19.13 17.88
C GLY A 137 7.33 -19.48 19.32
N LYS A 138 6.33 -19.27 20.20
CA LYS A 138 6.43 -19.58 21.63
C LYS A 138 6.45 -21.07 21.92
N GLU A 139 5.67 -21.84 21.15
CA GLU A 139 5.56 -23.30 21.35
C GLU A 139 6.53 -24.05 20.41
N PRO A 140 6.96 -25.25 20.79
CA PRO A 140 7.80 -26.09 19.94
C PRO A 140 7.15 -26.32 18.57
N GLY A 141 7.94 -26.20 17.50
CA GLY A 141 7.47 -26.38 16.13
C GLY A 141 6.78 -25.18 15.49
N GLN A 142 6.45 -24.12 16.24
CA GLN A 142 5.85 -22.91 15.68
C GLN A 142 6.87 -21.96 15.08
N ALA A 143 6.43 -21.25 14.03
CA ALA A 143 7.09 -20.07 13.49
C ALA A 143 6.11 -18.90 13.36
N VAL A 144 6.62 -17.67 13.34
CA VAL A 144 5.83 -16.44 13.31
C VAL A 144 6.27 -15.56 12.17
N GLY A 145 5.30 -15.07 11.43
CA GLY A 145 5.42 -14.02 10.42
C GLY A 145 4.34 -12.97 10.55
N TYR A 146 4.30 -12.04 9.61
CA TYR A 146 3.30 -10.97 9.58
C TYR A 146 2.80 -10.80 8.15
N LEU A 147 1.50 -10.57 8.02
CA LEU A 147 0.91 -10.11 6.77
C LEU A 147 1.19 -8.60 6.57
N ASP A 148 0.99 -8.11 5.36
CA ASP A 148 1.24 -6.69 5.04
C ASP A 148 0.41 -5.70 5.87
N ASP A 149 -0.71 -6.13 6.44
CA ASP A 149 -1.56 -5.33 7.32
C ASP A 149 -1.13 -5.35 8.79
N GLY A 150 -0.02 -6.03 9.10
CA GLY A 150 0.52 -6.19 10.44
C GLY A 150 -0.15 -7.32 11.24
N THR A 151 -1.07 -8.09 10.64
CA THR A 151 -1.65 -9.27 11.29
C THR A 151 -0.56 -10.31 11.54
N MET A 152 -0.42 -10.74 12.80
CA MET A 152 0.53 -11.80 13.16
C MET A 152 0.01 -13.16 12.71
N VAL A 153 0.85 -13.92 12.02
CA VAL A 153 0.58 -15.31 11.64
C VAL A 153 1.46 -16.25 12.46
N VAL A 154 0.84 -17.19 13.16
CA VAL A 154 1.49 -18.26 13.89
C VAL A 154 1.28 -19.54 13.08
N ALA A 155 2.33 -20.01 12.43
CA ALA A 155 2.33 -21.23 11.63
C ALA A 155 2.82 -22.41 12.48
N GLU A 156 1.98 -23.39 12.69
CA GLU A 156 2.34 -24.64 13.37
C GLU A 156 3.22 -25.51 12.48
N ARG A 157 4.07 -26.35 13.07
CA ARG A 157 4.97 -27.29 12.34
C ARG A 157 5.82 -26.61 11.25
N SER A 158 6.20 -25.36 11.49
CA SER A 158 6.91 -24.52 10.51
C SER A 158 8.21 -23.95 11.02
N ARG A 159 8.75 -24.45 12.14
CA ARG A 159 9.97 -23.92 12.75
C ARG A 159 11.18 -23.99 11.81
N ASP A 160 11.23 -25.05 11.01
CA ASP A 160 12.32 -25.30 10.06
C ASP A 160 12.22 -24.40 8.80
N ASN A 161 11.07 -23.73 8.63
CA ASN A 161 10.83 -22.80 7.53
C ASN A 161 11.08 -21.33 7.92
N VAL A 162 11.71 -21.06 9.05
CA VAL A 162 12.07 -19.68 9.43
C VAL A 162 13.07 -19.11 8.42
N GLY A 163 12.72 -17.99 7.80
CA GLY A 163 13.44 -17.36 6.69
C GLY A 163 12.80 -17.59 5.33
N ASP A 164 11.85 -18.52 5.23
CA ASP A 164 11.16 -18.84 3.99
C ASP A 164 9.77 -18.19 3.93
N GLU A 165 9.33 -17.92 2.72
CA GLU A 165 7.93 -17.59 2.43
C GLU A 165 7.15 -18.87 2.16
N ILE A 166 6.11 -19.13 2.96
CA ILE A 166 5.29 -20.32 2.83
C ILE A 166 3.80 -19.96 2.73
N VAL A 167 3.01 -20.86 2.15
CA VAL A 167 1.55 -20.78 2.18
C VAL A 167 1.04 -21.48 3.44
N VAL A 168 0.29 -20.73 4.25
CA VAL A 168 -0.32 -21.21 5.50
C VAL A 168 -1.82 -21.27 5.32
N ARG A 169 -2.41 -22.44 5.57
CA ARG A 169 -3.86 -22.60 5.68
C ARG A 169 -4.31 -22.18 7.08
N VAL A 170 -5.16 -21.19 7.13
CA VAL A 170 -5.68 -20.62 8.36
C VAL A 170 -6.63 -21.60 9.05
N THR A 171 -6.36 -21.90 10.31
CA THR A 171 -7.22 -22.75 11.16
C THR A 171 -8.11 -21.92 12.09
N SER A 172 -7.59 -20.80 12.59
CA SER A 172 -8.36 -19.88 13.44
C SER A 172 -7.83 -18.45 13.40
N VAL A 173 -8.70 -17.51 13.71
CA VAL A 173 -8.37 -16.08 13.81
C VAL A 173 -8.79 -15.59 15.19
N LEU A 174 -7.86 -14.98 15.92
CA LEU A 174 -8.12 -14.35 17.21
C LEU A 174 -7.93 -12.82 17.09
N THR A 175 -8.90 -12.08 17.62
CA THR A 175 -8.77 -10.63 17.79
C THR A 175 -8.47 -10.33 19.25
N THR A 176 -7.35 -9.66 19.49
CA THR A 176 -6.91 -9.25 20.82
C THR A 176 -6.83 -7.73 20.91
N ALA A 177 -6.68 -7.19 22.11
CA ALA A 177 -6.47 -5.74 22.31
C ALA A 177 -5.21 -5.23 21.57
N ASN A 178 -4.24 -6.10 21.29
CA ASN A 178 -2.97 -5.78 20.61
C ASN A 178 -2.99 -6.03 19.09
N GLY A 179 -4.15 -6.42 18.53
CA GLY A 179 -4.30 -6.69 17.11
C GLY A 179 -4.85 -8.08 16.80
N ARG A 180 -4.84 -8.41 15.51
CA ARG A 180 -5.30 -9.71 15.02
C ARG A 180 -4.15 -10.70 14.97
N MET A 181 -4.46 -11.95 15.34
CA MET A 181 -3.57 -13.10 15.25
C MET A 181 -4.25 -14.20 14.45
N VAL A 182 -3.52 -14.77 13.52
CA VAL A 182 -3.96 -15.89 12.68
C VAL A 182 -3.14 -17.11 13.07
N PHE A 183 -3.81 -18.22 13.28
CA PHE A 183 -3.17 -19.52 13.47
C PHE A 183 -3.42 -20.37 12.25
N GLY A 184 -2.41 -21.15 11.84
CA GLY A 184 -2.55 -22.01 10.68
C GLY A 184 -1.46 -23.06 10.59
N GLN A 185 -1.56 -23.89 9.57
CA GLN A 185 -0.60 -24.94 9.25
C GLN A 185 -0.13 -24.77 7.81
N PRO A 186 1.08 -25.23 7.44
CA PRO A 186 1.49 -25.24 6.05
C PRO A 186 0.42 -25.84 5.17
N ALA A 187 -0.08 -25.12 4.20
CA ALA A 187 -0.93 -25.68 3.15
C ALA A 187 -0.04 -26.66 2.39
N GLY A 188 -0.32 -27.97 2.50
CA GLY A 188 0.50 -29.09 2.12
C GLY A 188 1.44 -28.82 0.94
N ALA A 189 2.67 -29.26 1.02
CA ALA A 189 3.71 -29.01 0.05
C ALA A 189 3.20 -29.21 -1.38
N VAL A 190 3.03 -28.13 -2.11
CA VAL A 190 2.97 -28.20 -3.57
C VAL A 190 4.33 -28.76 -3.98
N PRO A 191 4.42 -29.90 -4.68
CA PRO A 191 5.70 -30.43 -5.08
C PRO A 191 6.40 -29.39 -5.94
N HIS A 192 7.53 -28.89 -5.46
CA HIS A 192 8.46 -28.15 -6.28
C HIS A 192 8.78 -29.06 -7.48
N HIS A 193 8.32 -28.69 -8.66
CA HIS A 193 8.86 -29.25 -9.89
C HIS A 193 10.35 -28.92 -9.89
N ALA A 194 11.16 -29.86 -9.43
CA ALA A 194 12.57 -29.87 -9.65
C ALA A 194 12.79 -29.73 -11.16
N HIS A 195 13.42 -28.63 -11.55
CA HIS A 195 13.93 -28.48 -12.90
C HIS A 195 14.82 -29.68 -13.18
N GLY A 196 14.34 -30.53 -14.11
CA GLY A 196 15.02 -31.73 -14.54
C GLY A 196 16.45 -31.40 -14.98
N ALA A 197 17.39 -32.02 -14.33
CA ALA A 197 18.76 -32.11 -14.83
C ALA A 197 18.72 -32.84 -16.20
N PRO A 198 19.49 -32.41 -17.20
CA PRO A 198 19.51 -33.11 -18.49
C PRO A 198 20.13 -34.48 -18.30
N GLU A 199 19.39 -35.52 -18.65
CA GLU A 199 19.87 -36.89 -18.78
C GLU A 199 21.09 -36.96 -19.73
N ARG A 200 22.20 -37.38 -19.21
CA ARG A 200 23.38 -37.71 -20.04
C ARG A 200 23.06 -39.01 -20.79
N ILE A 201 22.83 -38.89 -22.04
CA ILE A 201 22.77 -40.03 -22.97
C ILE A 201 24.20 -40.55 -23.09
N THR A 202 24.51 -41.63 -22.41
CA THR A 202 25.71 -42.43 -22.67
C THR A 202 25.39 -43.43 -23.78
N GLY A 203 25.73 -43.05 -25.01
CA GLY A 203 25.80 -43.99 -26.12
C GLY A 203 26.93 -45.01 -25.89
N ARG A 204 26.66 -46.26 -26.05
CA ARG A 204 27.61 -47.34 -26.12
C ARG A 204 27.68 -47.86 -27.55
N PRO A 205 28.89 -48.05 -28.13
CA PRO A 205 29.06 -48.53 -29.48
C PRO A 205 29.12 -50.06 -29.53
N THR A 206 28.57 -50.65 -30.54
CA THR A 206 29.08 -51.83 -31.26
C THR A 206 28.61 -51.75 -32.68
#